data_e41644f6c916b59577b93054173a9ab5
#
_entry.id   e41644f6c916b59577b93054173a9ab5
#
_cell.length_a   1.000
_cell.length_b   1.000
_cell.length_c   1.000
_cell.angle_alpha   90.00
_cell.angle_beta   90.00
_cell.angle_gamma   90.00
#
_symmetry.space_group_name_H-M   'P 1'
#
loop_
_entity.id
_entity.type
_entity.pdbx_description
1 polymer ?
#
loop_
_entity_poly.entity_id
_entity_poly.type
_entity_poly.pdbx_seq_one_letter_code
_entity_poly.pdbx_strand_id
1 'polypeptide(L)'
;QSIGMERVFVQNLRSKEIKKAYLGESQPEYAGRLLDRDLHLSDFVVPADSLWGGKTLMELDFGKKYGVHVASIIRGAHRINIPGGGNRIFPNDKLQVIGTDEQLSVFSGQLEKVAEGYKDEDFENREMYLKQFVIARNSPFCGRTIRESGIRNKYHCLVVGIESADDSNLRQPEVSFELQKGDVVWVVGEEKNLNALFEASEVTAKAE
;
A
#
# COMPACT_ATOMS: atom_id res chain seq x y z
N GLN A 1 6.77 -27.16 -6.59
CA GLN A 1 5.28 -27.12 -6.43
C GLN A 1 4.78 -25.98 -5.52
N SER A 2 5.66 -25.10 -4.99
CA SER A 2 5.27 -23.96 -4.13
C SER A 2 5.04 -22.64 -4.88
N ILE A 3 5.47 -22.52 -6.13
CA ILE A 3 5.38 -21.27 -6.92
C ILE A 3 3.93 -20.95 -7.36
N GLY A 4 3.03 -21.94 -7.29
CA GLY A 4 1.62 -21.75 -7.64
C GLY A 4 0.78 -21.04 -6.59
N MET A 5 1.20 -21.00 -5.32
CA MET A 5 0.33 -20.51 -4.24
C MET A 5 0.34 -19.00 -4.06
N GLU A 6 1.44 -18.30 -4.31
CA GLU A 6 1.46 -16.83 -4.18
C GLU A 6 0.70 -16.13 -5.31
N ARG A 7 0.84 -16.61 -6.56
CA ARG A 7 -0.01 -16.13 -7.67
C ARG A 7 -1.49 -16.47 -7.47
N VAL A 8 -1.78 -17.62 -6.86
CA VAL A 8 -3.14 -18.03 -6.50
C VAL A 8 -3.71 -17.14 -5.39
N PHE A 9 -2.89 -16.68 -4.43
CA PHE A 9 -3.34 -15.82 -3.34
C PHE A 9 -3.75 -14.43 -3.84
N VAL A 10 -2.95 -13.83 -4.73
CA VAL A 10 -3.29 -12.53 -5.36
C VAL A 10 -4.48 -12.66 -6.34
N GLN A 11 -4.57 -13.76 -7.09
CA GLN A 11 -5.73 -14.02 -7.96
C GLN A 11 -6.99 -14.37 -7.17
N ASN A 12 -6.88 -15.03 -6.01
CA ASN A 12 -8.02 -15.39 -5.16
C ASN A 12 -8.62 -14.20 -4.39
N LEU A 13 -7.89 -13.09 -4.24
CA LEU A 13 -8.48 -11.82 -3.79
C LEU A 13 -9.54 -11.28 -4.78
N ARG A 14 -9.56 -11.80 -6.01
CA ARG A 14 -10.62 -11.53 -7.00
C ARG A 14 -11.89 -12.37 -6.79
N SER A 15 -11.86 -13.43 -5.98
CA SER A 15 -13.05 -14.25 -5.74
C SER A 15 -13.93 -13.65 -4.63
N LYS A 16 -15.25 -13.58 -4.87
CA LYS A 16 -16.24 -13.01 -3.93
C LYS A 16 -16.21 -13.63 -2.54
N GLU A 17 -15.83 -14.90 -2.43
CA GLU A 17 -15.88 -15.66 -1.16
C GLU A 17 -14.68 -15.34 -0.23
N ILE A 18 -13.48 -15.16 -0.79
CA ILE A 18 -12.30 -14.79 0.00
C ILE A 18 -12.38 -13.31 0.42
N LYS A 19 -12.95 -12.46 -0.43
CA LYS A 19 -13.25 -11.07 -0.10
C LYS A 19 -14.14 -10.95 1.14
N LYS A 20 -15.15 -11.83 1.29
CA LYS A 20 -16.06 -11.85 2.43
C LYS A 20 -15.39 -12.25 3.76
N ALA A 21 -14.40 -13.12 3.72
CA ALA A 21 -13.67 -13.58 4.91
C ALA A 21 -12.69 -12.50 5.48
N TYR A 22 -12.19 -11.59 4.61
CA TYR A 22 -11.25 -10.54 5.02
C TYR A 22 -11.91 -9.22 5.43
N LEU A 23 -13.15 -8.96 4.98
CA LEU A 23 -13.83 -7.67 5.20
C LEU A 23 -14.66 -7.62 6.49
N GLY A 24 -14.67 -8.65 7.32
CA GLY A 24 -15.46 -8.68 8.54
C GLY A 24 -16.96 -8.32 8.30
N GLU A 25 -17.87 -8.93 8.99
CA GLU A 25 -19.32 -8.80 8.75
C GLU A 25 -19.93 -7.40 9.03
N SER A 26 -19.11 -6.39 9.39
CA SER A 26 -19.61 -5.11 9.92
C SER A 26 -19.71 -3.95 8.92
N GLN A 27 -19.46 -4.13 7.62
CA GLN A 27 -19.59 -3.05 6.63
C GLN A 27 -20.27 -3.46 5.31
N PRO A 28 -21.58 -3.81 5.32
CA PRO A 28 -22.26 -4.25 4.10
C PRO A 28 -22.52 -3.15 3.07
N GLU A 29 -22.66 -1.88 3.47
CA GLU A 29 -23.02 -0.79 2.54
C GLU A 29 -21.89 -0.35 1.60
N TYR A 30 -20.63 -0.53 2.02
CA TYR A 30 -19.48 -0.08 1.26
C TYR A 30 -18.71 -1.22 0.56
N ALA A 31 -19.05 -2.48 0.87
CA ALA A 31 -18.36 -3.64 0.32
C ALA A 31 -18.36 -3.70 -1.22
N GLY A 32 -19.42 -3.23 -1.87
CA GLY A 32 -19.49 -3.16 -3.34
C GLY A 32 -18.50 -2.16 -3.96
N ARG A 33 -18.30 -1.01 -3.31
CA ARG A 33 -17.36 0.03 -3.77
C ARG A 33 -15.90 -0.39 -3.64
N LEU A 34 -15.61 -1.19 -2.63
CA LEU A 34 -14.27 -1.61 -2.26
C LEU A 34 -13.72 -2.74 -3.16
N LEU A 35 -14.59 -3.39 -3.94
CA LEU A 35 -14.27 -4.61 -4.69
C LEU A 35 -13.74 -4.37 -6.11
N ASP A 36 -13.91 -3.16 -6.67
CA ASP A 36 -13.63 -2.88 -8.09
C ASP A 36 -12.30 -2.15 -8.34
N ARG A 37 -11.45 -1.98 -7.33
CA ARG A 37 -10.20 -1.24 -7.49
C ARG A 37 -8.99 -2.16 -7.49
N ASP A 38 -8.22 -2.05 -8.55
CA ASP A 38 -7.07 -2.89 -8.86
C ASP A 38 -5.75 -2.29 -8.35
N LEU A 39 -5.63 -2.04 -7.03
CA LEU A 39 -4.33 -1.77 -6.42
C LEU A 39 -3.65 -3.09 -6.05
N HIS A 40 -2.43 -3.28 -6.53
CA HIS A 40 -1.63 -4.47 -6.31
C HIS A 40 -0.28 -4.14 -5.69
N LEU A 41 0.20 -5.04 -4.85
CA LEU A 41 1.56 -5.03 -4.34
C LEU A 41 2.41 -5.95 -5.23
N SER A 42 3.46 -5.42 -5.83
CA SER A 42 4.35 -6.17 -6.71
C SER A 42 5.81 -5.96 -6.34
N ASP A 43 6.60 -6.99 -6.54
CA ASP A 43 8.03 -7.00 -6.24
C ASP A 43 8.84 -6.72 -7.50
N PHE A 44 9.80 -5.81 -7.37
CA PHE A 44 10.73 -5.44 -8.44
C PHE A 44 12.15 -5.43 -7.90
N VAL A 45 13.11 -5.90 -8.70
CA VAL A 45 14.53 -5.80 -8.36
C VAL A 45 15.18 -4.70 -9.21
N VAL A 46 15.97 -3.86 -8.57
CA VAL A 46 16.69 -2.79 -9.23
C VAL A 46 17.88 -3.40 -9.99
N PRO A 47 17.94 -3.28 -11.34
CA PRO A 47 19.05 -3.81 -12.12
C PRO A 47 20.41 -3.27 -11.68
N ALA A 48 21.46 -4.05 -11.89
CA ALA A 48 22.81 -3.69 -11.50
C ALA A 48 23.32 -2.42 -12.22
N ASP A 49 22.87 -2.19 -13.44
CA ASP A 49 23.20 -1.04 -14.30
C ASP A 49 22.15 0.07 -14.26
N SER A 50 21.19 0.00 -13.34
CA SER A 50 20.10 0.97 -13.22
C SER A 50 20.64 2.38 -12.91
N LEU A 51 20.11 3.37 -13.65
CA LEU A 51 20.33 4.78 -13.40
C LEU A 51 19.73 5.28 -12.06
N TRP A 52 19.02 4.43 -11.34
CA TRP A 52 18.45 4.73 -10.02
C TRP A 52 19.44 4.50 -8.89
N GLY A 53 20.53 3.78 -9.14
CA GLY A 53 21.56 3.50 -8.14
C GLY A 53 22.08 4.75 -7.46
N GLY A 54 22.02 4.78 -6.12
CA GLY A 54 22.47 5.89 -5.30
C GLY A 54 21.52 7.08 -5.18
N LYS A 55 20.42 7.12 -5.96
CA LYS A 55 19.40 8.18 -5.87
C LYS A 55 18.41 7.92 -4.74
N THR A 56 17.88 8.99 -4.18
CA THR A 56 16.83 8.94 -3.17
C THR A 56 15.45 8.73 -3.80
N LEU A 57 14.51 8.21 -3.03
CA LEU A 57 13.11 8.09 -3.48
C LEU A 57 12.52 9.46 -3.87
N MET A 58 12.93 10.53 -3.20
CA MET A 58 12.48 11.89 -3.50
C MET A 58 13.02 12.37 -4.85
N GLU A 59 14.30 12.10 -5.17
CA GLU A 59 14.88 12.44 -6.48
C GLU A 59 14.27 11.63 -7.62
N LEU A 60 13.91 10.37 -7.34
CA LEU A 60 13.30 9.48 -8.32
C LEU A 60 11.83 9.81 -8.56
N ASP A 61 11.13 10.29 -7.54
CA ASP A 61 9.73 10.77 -7.59
C ASP A 61 8.77 9.79 -8.32
N PHE A 62 8.82 8.53 -7.90
CA PHE A 62 8.04 7.46 -8.52
C PHE A 62 6.53 7.71 -8.46
N GLY A 63 6.05 8.36 -7.38
CA GLY A 63 4.67 8.74 -7.24
C GLY A 63 4.19 9.65 -8.36
N LYS A 64 4.94 10.71 -8.65
CA LYS A 64 4.58 11.67 -9.69
C LYS A 64 4.80 11.15 -11.10
N LYS A 65 5.88 10.38 -11.31
CA LYS A 65 6.26 9.89 -12.64
C LYS A 65 5.43 8.69 -13.11
N TYR A 66 5.12 7.78 -12.20
CA TYR A 66 4.50 6.48 -12.53
C TYR A 66 3.22 6.22 -11.76
N GLY A 67 2.85 7.07 -10.80
CA GLY A 67 1.68 6.88 -9.95
C GLY A 67 1.82 5.75 -8.92
N VAL A 68 3.04 5.26 -8.67
CA VAL A 68 3.29 4.12 -7.78
C VAL A 68 3.91 4.54 -6.45
N HIS A 69 3.72 3.72 -5.42
CA HIS A 69 4.28 3.93 -4.09
C HIS A 69 5.20 2.78 -3.69
N VAL A 70 6.38 3.11 -3.15
CA VAL A 70 7.29 2.10 -2.59
C VAL A 70 6.87 1.79 -1.15
N ALA A 71 6.40 0.58 -0.93
CA ALA A 71 5.97 0.08 0.37
C ALA A 71 7.15 -0.40 1.22
N SER A 72 8.14 -1.04 0.59
CA SER A 72 9.37 -1.43 1.27
C SER A 72 10.57 -1.53 0.33
N ILE A 73 11.77 -1.40 0.91
CA ILE A 73 13.05 -1.64 0.26
C ILE A 73 13.71 -2.80 1.00
N ILE A 74 14.07 -3.85 0.29
CA ILE A 74 14.75 -5.03 0.83
C ILE A 74 16.14 -5.09 0.23
N ARG A 75 17.17 -5.08 1.10
CA ARG A 75 18.58 -5.09 0.72
C ARG A 75 19.32 -6.15 1.50
N GLY A 76 19.62 -7.28 0.87
CA GLY A 76 20.13 -8.44 1.57
C GLY A 76 19.21 -8.78 2.75
N ALA A 77 19.73 -8.89 3.95
CA ALA A 77 18.95 -9.17 5.18
C ALA A 77 18.22 -7.95 5.78
N HIS A 78 18.40 -6.75 5.23
CA HIS A 78 17.79 -5.54 5.77
C HIS A 78 16.52 -5.17 5.01
N ARG A 79 15.44 -4.92 5.77
CA ARG A 79 14.17 -4.44 5.24
C ARG A 79 13.84 -3.06 5.81
N ILE A 80 13.49 -2.13 4.94
CA ILE A 80 13.02 -0.79 5.29
C ILE A 80 11.56 -0.70 4.87
N ASN A 81 10.65 -0.76 5.83
CA ASN A 81 9.22 -0.60 5.60
C ASN A 81 8.84 0.89 5.63
N ILE A 82 7.91 1.27 4.74
CA ILE A 82 7.44 2.64 4.57
C ILE A 82 8.62 3.63 4.44
N PRO A 83 9.50 3.43 3.45
CA PRO A 83 10.71 4.24 3.31
C PRO A 83 10.35 5.71 3.12
N GLY A 84 11.12 6.58 3.76
CA GLY A 84 11.01 8.02 3.57
C GLY A 84 11.64 8.49 2.26
N GLY A 85 11.28 9.69 1.79
CA GLY A 85 11.82 10.27 0.56
C GLY A 85 13.36 10.37 0.53
N GLY A 86 14.03 10.43 1.68
CA GLY A 86 15.49 10.45 1.80
C GLY A 86 16.17 9.08 1.69
N ASN A 87 15.42 7.98 1.68
CA ASN A 87 16.01 6.66 1.49
C ASN A 87 16.55 6.49 0.07
N ARG A 88 17.76 5.96 -0.02
CA ARG A 88 18.46 5.71 -1.30
C ARG A 88 18.18 4.30 -1.79
N ILE A 89 18.05 4.16 -3.10
CA ILE A 89 17.97 2.89 -3.80
C ILE A 89 19.35 2.50 -4.31
N PHE A 90 19.66 1.22 -4.27
CA PHE A 90 20.91 0.68 -4.80
C PHE A 90 20.63 -0.48 -5.75
N PRO A 91 21.58 -0.83 -6.62
CA PRO A 91 21.50 -2.03 -7.43
C PRO A 91 21.23 -3.28 -6.58
N ASN A 92 20.39 -4.18 -7.09
CA ASN A 92 19.94 -5.40 -6.44
C ASN A 92 19.02 -5.18 -5.21
N ASP A 93 18.60 -3.95 -4.92
CA ASP A 93 17.50 -3.74 -3.96
C ASP A 93 16.22 -4.35 -4.54
N LYS A 94 15.48 -5.09 -3.71
CA LYS A 94 14.12 -5.52 -4.02
C LYS A 94 13.14 -4.47 -3.50
N LEU A 95 12.33 -3.93 -4.38
CA LEU A 95 11.33 -2.92 -4.06
C LEU A 95 9.94 -3.56 -4.06
N GLN A 96 9.22 -3.44 -2.97
CA GLN A 96 7.78 -3.72 -2.96
C GLN A 96 7.04 -2.44 -3.34
N VAL A 97 6.30 -2.50 -4.43
CA VAL A 97 5.68 -1.32 -5.05
C VAL A 97 4.18 -1.55 -5.19
N ILE A 98 3.40 -0.52 -4.86
CA ILE A 98 1.95 -0.52 -4.99
C ILE A 98 1.52 0.40 -6.12
N GLY A 99 0.61 -0.09 -6.92
CA GLY A 99 -0.04 0.64 -8.00
C GLY A 99 -1.14 -0.17 -8.66
N THR A 100 -1.82 0.42 -9.65
CA THR A 100 -2.72 -0.33 -10.53
C THR A 100 -1.91 -1.19 -11.51
N ASP A 101 -2.55 -2.16 -12.16
CA ASP A 101 -1.89 -2.99 -13.18
C ASP A 101 -1.22 -2.16 -14.28
N GLU A 102 -1.86 -1.06 -14.71
CA GLU A 102 -1.31 -0.15 -15.70
C GLU A 102 -0.07 0.58 -15.19
N GLN A 103 -0.13 1.13 -13.97
CA GLN A 103 0.98 1.83 -13.34
C GLN A 103 2.18 0.91 -13.11
N LEU A 104 1.93 -0.30 -12.62
CA LEU A 104 2.96 -1.31 -12.40
C LEU A 104 3.57 -1.80 -13.72
N SER A 105 2.78 -1.91 -14.79
CA SER A 105 3.25 -2.25 -16.13
C SER A 105 4.20 -1.17 -16.70
N VAL A 106 3.81 0.11 -16.57
CA VAL A 106 4.68 1.23 -16.98
C VAL A 106 5.95 1.28 -16.13
N PHE A 107 5.82 1.08 -14.82
CA PHE A 107 6.97 1.05 -13.90
C PHE A 107 7.92 -0.11 -14.23
N SER A 108 7.40 -1.31 -14.51
CA SER A 108 8.21 -2.48 -14.86
C SER A 108 8.96 -2.31 -16.19
N GLY A 109 8.41 -1.54 -17.12
CA GLY A 109 9.09 -1.23 -18.39
C GLY A 109 10.37 -0.38 -18.21
N GLN A 110 10.57 0.24 -17.05
CA GLN A 110 11.80 0.95 -16.69
C GLN A 110 12.83 0.06 -16.00
N LEU A 111 12.42 -1.15 -15.62
CA LEU A 111 13.22 -2.18 -15.01
C LEU A 111 13.25 -3.34 -16.01
N GLU A 112 14.41 -3.72 -16.50
CA GLU A 112 14.49 -4.96 -17.28
C GLU A 112 13.92 -6.10 -16.44
N LYS A 113 13.09 -6.96 -17.06
CA LYS A 113 12.46 -8.09 -16.37
C LYS A 113 13.54 -8.93 -15.70
N VAL A 114 13.59 -8.87 -14.39
CA VAL A 114 14.50 -9.69 -13.61
C VAL A 114 14.08 -11.14 -13.75
N ALA A 115 15.04 -11.98 -14.12
CA ALA A 115 14.87 -13.42 -14.26
C ALA A 115 14.30 -14.02 -12.96
N GLU A 116 13.30 -14.89 -13.11
CA GLU A 116 12.76 -15.76 -12.07
C GLU A 116 13.88 -16.53 -11.38
N GLY A 117 14.22 -16.19 -10.15
CA GLY A 117 15.28 -16.93 -9.45
C GLY A 117 15.65 -16.52 -8.04
N TYR A 118 15.08 -15.48 -7.49
CA TYR A 118 15.33 -15.15 -6.08
C TYR A 118 14.38 -15.94 -5.17
N LYS A 119 14.91 -16.98 -4.51
CA LYS A 119 14.22 -17.66 -3.40
C LYS A 119 14.47 -16.83 -2.14
N ASP A 120 13.41 -16.24 -1.59
CA ASP A 120 13.38 -15.68 -0.25
C ASP A 120 13.42 -16.84 0.77
N GLU A 121 14.60 -17.27 1.15
CA GLU A 121 14.78 -18.11 2.35
C GLU A 121 15.36 -17.19 3.43
N ASP A 122 14.67 -17.08 4.58
CA ASP A 122 15.07 -16.41 5.82
C ASP A 122 14.84 -14.89 5.96
N PHE A 123 13.61 -14.41 5.77
CA PHE A 123 13.24 -13.11 6.35
C PHE A 123 12.20 -13.28 7.47
N GLU A 124 12.47 -12.68 8.63
CA GLU A 124 11.45 -12.45 9.64
C GLU A 124 10.20 -11.87 8.96
N ASN A 125 9.09 -12.56 9.11
CA ASN A 125 7.84 -12.39 8.40
C ASN A 125 7.16 -11.04 8.75
N ARG A 126 7.72 -9.94 8.27
CA ARG A 126 7.13 -8.60 8.35
C ARG A 126 6.46 -8.26 7.03
N GLU A 127 5.51 -9.10 6.66
CA GLU A 127 4.75 -8.91 5.43
C GLU A 127 3.98 -7.59 5.47
N MET A 128 3.97 -6.93 4.32
CA MET A 128 3.20 -5.72 4.10
C MET A 128 1.85 -6.09 3.51
N TYR A 129 0.80 -5.54 4.08
CA TYR A 129 -0.58 -5.77 3.64
C TYR A 129 -1.19 -4.48 3.13
N LEU A 130 -1.92 -4.61 2.04
CA LEU A 130 -2.77 -3.55 1.51
C LEU A 130 -4.18 -3.75 2.06
N LYS A 131 -4.68 -2.76 2.79
CA LYS A 131 -6.05 -2.76 3.34
C LYS A 131 -6.69 -1.39 3.11
N GLN A 132 -7.98 -1.31 3.37
CA GLN A 132 -8.77 -0.09 3.20
C GLN A 132 -9.74 0.08 4.36
N PHE A 133 -10.09 1.33 4.65
CA PHE A 133 -11.10 1.65 5.63
C PHE A 133 -11.87 2.91 5.21
N VAL A 134 -13.09 3.04 5.72
CA VAL A 134 -13.95 4.19 5.47
C VAL A 134 -13.85 5.17 6.63
N ILE A 135 -13.72 6.46 6.32
CA ILE A 135 -13.73 7.52 7.33
C ILE A 135 -15.15 7.68 7.87
N ALA A 136 -15.36 7.24 9.11
CA ALA A 136 -16.62 7.46 9.82
C ALA A 136 -16.74 8.93 10.27
N ARG A 137 -17.97 9.41 10.50
CA ARG A 137 -18.22 10.79 10.96
C ARG A 137 -17.52 11.12 12.27
N ASN A 138 -17.44 10.17 13.17
CA ASN A 138 -16.82 10.26 14.48
C ASN A 138 -15.38 9.77 14.52
N SER A 139 -14.79 9.44 13.36
CA SER A 139 -13.39 9.06 13.27
C SER A 139 -12.48 10.22 13.67
N PRO A 140 -11.39 9.98 14.43
CA PRO A 140 -10.41 11.00 14.76
C PRO A 140 -9.65 11.53 13.53
N PHE A 141 -9.81 10.88 12.39
CA PHE A 141 -9.19 11.27 11.11
C PHE A 141 -10.10 12.20 10.29
N CYS A 142 -11.40 12.23 10.56
CA CYS A 142 -12.35 13.06 9.84
C CYS A 142 -12.05 14.57 10.07
N GLY A 143 -11.98 15.33 8.98
CA GLY A 143 -11.65 16.76 9.00
C GLY A 143 -10.15 17.06 9.21
N ARG A 144 -9.28 16.06 9.10
CA ARG A 144 -7.83 16.24 9.17
C ARG A 144 -7.17 15.94 7.84
N THR A 145 -6.09 16.64 7.56
CA THR A 145 -5.25 16.28 6.40
C THR A 145 -4.55 14.94 6.65
N ILE A 146 -4.13 14.27 5.56
CA ILE A 146 -3.33 13.03 5.66
C ILE A 146 -2.11 13.25 6.57
N ARG A 147 -1.46 14.42 6.46
CA ARG A 147 -0.32 14.78 7.33
C ARG A 147 -0.72 14.83 8.80
N GLU A 148 -1.81 15.51 9.13
CA GLU A 148 -2.28 15.71 10.50
C GLU A 148 -2.91 14.45 11.11
N SER A 149 -3.42 13.54 10.29
CA SER A 149 -3.97 12.26 10.74
C SER A 149 -2.95 11.38 11.48
N GLY A 150 -1.66 11.58 11.19
CA GLY A 150 -0.59 10.79 11.79
C GLY A 150 -0.51 9.34 11.28
N ILE A 151 -1.28 8.97 10.24
CA ILE A 151 -1.30 7.60 9.70
C ILE A 151 0.12 7.09 9.42
N ARG A 152 0.98 7.94 8.85
CA ARG A 152 2.37 7.56 8.58
C ARG A 152 3.24 7.57 9.84
N ASN A 153 3.18 8.65 10.60
CA ASN A 153 4.16 8.91 11.67
C ASN A 153 3.82 8.15 12.96
N LYS A 154 2.53 8.01 13.28
CA LYS A 154 2.05 7.37 14.51
C LYS A 154 1.76 5.88 14.31
N TYR A 155 1.16 5.52 13.17
CA TYR A 155 0.74 4.14 12.89
C TYR A 155 1.68 3.40 11.94
N HIS A 156 2.71 4.08 11.40
CA HIS A 156 3.65 3.50 10.44
C HIS A 156 2.96 2.81 9.24
N CYS A 157 1.87 3.42 8.77
CA CYS A 157 1.14 3.01 7.58
C CYS A 157 1.29 4.06 6.47
N LEU A 158 1.27 3.63 5.22
CA LEU A 158 1.34 4.50 4.06
C LEU A 158 -0.04 4.58 3.41
N VAL A 159 -0.57 5.80 3.24
CA VAL A 159 -1.76 6.03 2.41
C VAL A 159 -1.34 5.96 0.95
N VAL A 160 -1.96 5.07 0.17
CA VAL A 160 -1.61 4.81 -1.23
C VAL A 160 -2.73 5.18 -2.21
N GLY A 161 -3.93 5.43 -1.70
CA GLY A 161 -5.06 5.85 -2.51
C GLY A 161 -6.19 6.39 -1.65
N ILE A 162 -7.02 7.25 -2.24
CA ILE A 162 -8.24 7.79 -1.62
C ILE A 162 -9.33 7.79 -2.68
N GLU A 163 -10.52 7.31 -2.29
CA GLU A 163 -11.75 7.51 -3.02
C GLU A 163 -12.64 8.45 -2.21
N SER A 164 -12.96 9.59 -2.76
CA SER A 164 -13.87 10.52 -2.11
C SER A 164 -15.30 9.99 -2.12
N ALA A 165 -16.08 10.32 -1.10
CA ALA A 165 -17.49 9.90 -1.01
C ALA A 165 -18.33 10.35 -2.22
N ASP A 166 -17.99 11.51 -2.80
CA ASP A 166 -18.71 12.12 -3.92
C ASP A 166 -18.18 11.68 -5.29
N ASP A 167 -16.95 11.16 -5.35
CA ASP A 167 -16.29 10.75 -6.59
C ASP A 167 -15.58 9.42 -6.37
N SER A 168 -16.10 8.38 -6.99
CA SER A 168 -15.56 7.02 -6.86
C SER A 168 -14.23 6.79 -7.60
N ASN A 169 -13.60 7.84 -8.14
CA ASN A 169 -12.29 7.71 -8.75
C ASN A 169 -11.19 7.63 -7.68
N LEU A 170 -10.34 6.61 -7.81
CA LEU A 170 -9.16 6.49 -6.97
C LEU A 170 -8.19 7.62 -7.29
N ARG A 171 -7.90 8.44 -6.28
CA ARG A 171 -6.97 9.56 -6.40
C ARG A 171 -5.66 9.24 -5.71
N GLN A 172 -4.58 9.73 -6.28
CA GLN A 172 -3.28 9.69 -5.62
C GLN A 172 -3.32 10.59 -4.38
N PRO A 173 -2.90 10.08 -3.20
CA PRO A 173 -3.01 10.83 -1.96
C PRO A 173 -1.98 11.97 -1.91
N GLU A 174 -2.46 13.20 -1.79
CA GLU A 174 -1.63 14.34 -1.45
C GLU A 174 -1.64 14.53 0.08
N VAL A 175 -0.50 14.85 0.67
CA VAL A 175 -0.37 15.01 2.13
C VAL A 175 -1.25 16.13 2.71
N SER A 176 -1.68 17.07 1.87
CA SER A 176 -2.60 18.16 2.17
C SER A 176 -4.07 17.79 2.01
N PHE A 177 -4.37 16.61 1.46
CA PHE A 177 -5.76 16.17 1.28
C PHE A 177 -6.44 16.01 2.64
N GLU A 178 -7.60 16.66 2.80
CA GLU A 178 -8.43 16.59 4.00
C GLU A 178 -9.39 15.41 3.91
N LEU A 179 -9.31 14.50 4.87
CA LEU A 179 -10.12 13.30 4.94
C LEU A 179 -11.54 13.65 5.41
N GLN A 180 -12.54 13.31 4.61
CA GLN A 180 -13.94 13.58 4.88
C GLN A 180 -14.72 12.32 5.23
N LYS A 181 -15.86 12.50 5.89
CA LYS A 181 -16.79 11.38 6.15
C LYS A 181 -17.16 10.67 4.85
N GLY A 182 -17.01 9.36 4.82
CA GLY A 182 -17.37 8.51 3.70
C GLY A 182 -16.23 8.28 2.70
N ASP A 183 -15.09 8.98 2.86
CA ASP A 183 -13.90 8.69 2.07
C ASP A 183 -13.40 7.27 2.36
N VAL A 184 -13.00 6.57 1.31
CA VAL A 184 -12.32 5.27 1.42
C VAL A 184 -10.82 5.50 1.31
N VAL A 185 -10.08 5.11 2.33
CA VAL A 185 -8.64 5.29 2.41
C VAL A 185 -7.94 3.94 2.25
N TRP A 186 -7.10 3.84 1.23
CA TRP A 186 -6.26 2.69 0.98
C TRP A 186 -4.91 2.86 1.67
N VAL A 187 -4.56 1.89 2.51
CA VAL A 187 -3.35 1.94 3.32
C VAL A 187 -2.55 0.66 3.21
N VAL A 188 -1.23 0.79 3.28
CA VAL A 188 -0.32 -0.32 3.39
C VAL A 188 0.50 -0.22 4.66
N GLY A 189 0.73 -1.35 5.29
CA GLY A 189 1.50 -1.45 6.53
C GLY A 189 1.68 -2.89 6.97
N GLU A 190 2.48 -3.10 8.02
CA GLU A 190 2.54 -4.37 8.72
C GLU A 190 1.20 -4.64 9.42
N GLU A 191 0.82 -5.90 9.57
CA GLU A 191 -0.50 -6.27 10.13
C GLU A 191 -0.78 -5.62 11.49
N LYS A 192 0.20 -5.64 12.42
CA LYS A 192 0.08 -5.01 13.73
C LYS A 192 -0.22 -3.51 13.67
N ASN A 193 0.39 -2.81 12.70
CA ASN A 193 0.24 -1.38 12.50
C ASN A 193 -1.12 -1.04 11.89
N LEU A 194 -1.57 -1.85 10.94
CA LEU A 194 -2.91 -1.73 10.35
C LEU A 194 -4.00 -1.97 11.38
N ASN A 195 -3.85 -2.99 12.23
CA ASN A 195 -4.80 -3.28 13.31
C ASN A 195 -4.88 -2.09 14.29
N ALA A 196 -3.74 -1.53 14.72
CA ALA A 196 -3.71 -0.34 15.58
C ALA A 196 -4.34 0.89 14.92
N LEU A 197 -4.16 1.06 13.60
CA LEU A 197 -4.79 2.13 12.83
C LEU A 197 -6.32 1.96 12.79
N PHE A 198 -6.81 0.75 12.54
CA PHE A 198 -8.24 0.46 12.45
C PHE A 198 -8.93 0.61 13.80
N GLU A 199 -8.34 0.08 14.87
CA GLU A 199 -8.83 0.29 16.23
C GLU A 199 -8.94 1.79 16.56
N ALA A 200 -7.93 2.58 16.20
CA ALA A 200 -7.96 4.03 16.41
C ALA A 200 -9.04 4.73 15.55
N SER A 201 -9.35 4.22 14.37
CA SER A 201 -10.40 4.77 13.51
C SER A 201 -11.81 4.55 14.09
N GLU A 202 -11.99 3.54 14.94
CA GLU A 202 -13.27 3.12 15.54
C GLU A 202 -13.48 3.64 16.98
N VAL A 203 -12.42 4.04 17.68
CA VAL A 203 -12.44 4.31 19.15
C VAL A 203 -13.35 5.44 19.57
N THR A 204 -13.78 6.33 18.68
CA THR A 204 -14.70 7.43 19.08
C THR A 204 -16.17 7.00 19.15
N ALA A 205 -16.51 5.77 18.80
CA ALA A 205 -17.89 5.27 18.85
C ALA A 205 -18.34 4.78 20.24
N LYS A 206 -17.44 4.74 21.25
CA LYS A 206 -17.73 4.18 22.59
C LYS A 206 -17.70 5.20 23.73
N ALA A 207 -17.60 6.50 23.44
CA ALA A 207 -17.59 7.55 24.46
C ALA A 207 -18.84 8.45 24.34
N GLU A 208 -20.04 7.86 24.46
CA GLU A 208 -21.28 8.50 24.87
C GLU A 208 -22.08 7.56 25.78
#